data_027cc30edce4d32139d270a976dd374f
#
_entry.id   027cc30edce4d32139d270a976dd374f
#
_cell.length_a   1.000
_cell.length_b   1.000
_cell.length_c   1.000
_cell.angle_alpha   90.00
_cell.angle_beta   90.00
_cell.angle_gamma   90.00
#
_symmetry.space_group_name_H-M   'P 1'
#
loop_
_entity.id
_entity.type
_entity.pdbx_description
1 polymer ?
#
loop_
_entity_poly.entity_id
_entity_poly.type
_entity_poly.pdbx_seq_one_letter_code
_entity_poly.pdbx_strand_id
1 'polypeptide(L)'
;FSQENNLVAAEKIQEITVFRNLAEIKSKVTTNLFSGLNTLIIDNLPKSILKNSIQVSADAGIRIVQISPISDYKRTALQTQDGLKMTDSIANYQDQLSTLNIKKYTLEQELEILLANKNLTSKTDLAGEMEDLSAIYKSRIPVIKEEIYRLNKKIKAVSNTINQLEKTLANMSNTNDYCSLKISLMANENGNKNLSLRYLVNDAGWNPIYDLRVANITSPILIQQKASMFQNTGIDWEQVKITLSTGNPIDNGVLPNLYPLYSDIFTYQKTISLDMMEKVSTHQLAMAANVIENENQLANSYKINALTSIVSSQENKVIEIKTDTIAALYQYMAVPKLAPHAYLISRIPNWNNLNLLSGNASVYFEDAYVGETYLNTMQFDDTLQVSLGKDQNIFIERIKVKEFNTHKLLSGFQTASLNFNIKILNNKQKPI
;
A
#
# COMPACT_ATOMS: atom_id res chain seq x y z
N PHE A 1 -41.47 22.57 12.03
CA PHE A 1 -40.55 21.53 11.55
C PHE A 1 -39.39 22.24 10.88
N SER A 2 -38.18 22.20 11.45
CA SER A 2 -36.95 22.72 10.83
C SER A 2 -36.63 21.84 9.64
N GLN A 3 -36.60 22.42 8.45
CA GLN A 3 -36.23 21.71 7.22
C GLN A 3 -34.73 21.36 7.35
N GLU A 4 -34.41 20.09 7.33
CA GLU A 4 -33.02 19.62 7.39
C GLU A 4 -32.41 19.78 5.99
N ASN A 5 -31.45 20.66 5.86
CA ASN A 5 -30.76 20.90 4.59
C ASN A 5 -29.64 19.86 4.40
N ASN A 6 -29.80 18.96 3.45
CA ASN A 6 -28.79 17.96 3.11
C ASN A 6 -27.86 18.52 2.03
N LEU A 7 -26.58 18.63 2.37
CA LEU A 7 -25.52 19.18 1.51
C LEU A 7 -24.47 18.10 1.26
N VAL A 8 -23.92 18.06 0.07
CA VAL A 8 -22.80 17.19 -0.29
C VAL A 8 -21.63 18.06 -0.73
N ALA A 9 -20.45 17.79 -0.20
CA ALA A 9 -19.22 18.49 -0.58
C ALA A 9 -18.04 17.53 -0.64
N ALA A 10 -17.05 17.87 -1.48
CA ALA A 10 -15.79 17.19 -1.55
C ALA A 10 -14.71 17.93 -0.74
N GLU A 11 -13.77 17.18 -0.18
CA GLU A 11 -12.61 17.76 0.47
C GLU A 11 -11.55 18.14 -0.57
N LYS A 12 -10.75 19.17 -0.23
CA LYS A 12 -9.51 19.51 -0.93
C LYS A 12 -8.35 19.38 0.02
N ILE A 13 -7.53 18.35 -0.19
CA ILE A 13 -6.31 18.11 0.62
C ILE A 13 -5.34 19.29 0.44
N GLN A 14 -4.80 19.80 1.53
CA GLN A 14 -3.86 20.93 1.53
C GLN A 14 -2.48 20.55 2.06
N GLU A 15 -2.45 19.84 3.18
CA GLU A 15 -1.23 19.50 3.90
C GLU A 15 -1.31 18.03 4.36
N ILE A 16 -0.18 17.35 4.31
CA ILE A 16 -0.07 15.96 4.78
C ILE A 16 1.19 15.83 5.63
N THR A 17 1.03 15.28 6.83
CA THR A 17 2.15 14.87 7.67
C THR A 17 2.27 13.36 7.61
N VAL A 18 3.34 12.87 6.99
CA VAL A 18 3.59 11.44 6.87
C VAL A 18 4.47 10.98 8.02
N PHE A 19 3.99 10.05 8.80
CA PHE A 19 4.69 9.37 9.91
C PHE A 19 5.27 8.04 9.43
N ARG A 20 5.85 7.24 10.33
CA ARG A 20 6.47 5.96 9.97
C ARG A 20 5.49 4.95 9.36
N ASN A 21 4.27 4.86 9.87
CA ASN A 21 3.29 3.84 9.48
C ASN A 21 1.89 4.39 9.25
N LEU A 22 1.74 5.71 9.19
CA LEU A 22 0.46 6.38 8.96
C LEU A 22 0.69 7.80 8.44
N ALA A 23 -0.38 8.45 7.97
CA ALA A 23 -0.33 9.87 7.61
C ALA A 23 -1.49 10.65 8.23
N GLU A 24 -1.24 11.91 8.61
CA GLU A 24 -2.26 12.89 8.94
C GLU A 24 -2.59 13.71 7.69
N ILE A 25 -3.85 13.72 7.31
CA ILE A 25 -4.37 14.51 6.21
C ILE A 25 -5.10 15.72 6.76
N LYS A 26 -4.75 16.91 6.28
CA LYS A 26 -5.44 18.16 6.56
C LYS A 26 -6.04 18.69 5.26
N SER A 27 -7.36 18.79 5.25
CA SER A 27 -8.12 19.22 4.08
C SER A 27 -9.06 20.38 4.42
N LYS A 28 -9.50 21.06 3.38
CA LYS A 28 -10.49 22.12 3.44
C LYS A 28 -11.74 21.69 2.68
N VAL A 29 -12.89 21.91 3.29
CA VAL A 29 -14.20 21.70 2.67
C VAL A 29 -14.90 23.05 2.62
N THR A 30 -15.35 23.45 1.43
CA THR A 30 -16.12 24.69 1.22
C THR A 30 -17.53 24.34 0.81
N THR A 31 -18.51 24.87 1.52
CA THR A 31 -19.94 24.59 1.26
C THR A 31 -20.80 25.81 1.59
N ASN A 32 -21.97 25.89 0.95
CA ASN A 32 -22.93 26.96 1.21
C ASN A 32 -23.93 26.49 2.29
N LEU A 33 -23.79 27.03 3.50
CA LEU A 33 -24.66 26.70 4.62
C LEU A 33 -25.87 27.63 4.66
N PHE A 34 -26.99 27.11 5.19
CA PHE A 34 -28.19 27.87 5.47
C PHE A 34 -28.30 28.12 6.98
N SER A 35 -28.94 29.22 7.37
CA SER A 35 -29.19 29.51 8.78
C SER A 35 -30.02 28.38 9.42
N GLY A 36 -29.60 27.91 10.59
CA GLY A 36 -30.20 26.77 11.29
C GLY A 36 -29.43 25.47 11.12
N LEU A 37 -30.14 24.34 11.19
CA LEU A 37 -29.56 23.00 11.16
C LEU A 37 -29.26 22.58 9.69
N ASN A 38 -28.02 22.17 9.45
CA ASN A 38 -27.55 21.64 8.20
C ASN A 38 -26.93 20.26 8.41
N THR A 39 -27.15 19.35 7.48
CA THR A 39 -26.45 18.06 7.41
C THR A 39 -25.51 18.09 6.20
N LEU A 40 -24.21 18.08 6.46
CA LEU A 40 -23.16 18.03 5.43
C LEU A 40 -22.63 16.59 5.32
N ILE A 41 -22.59 16.08 4.11
CA ILE A 41 -21.99 14.79 3.77
C ILE A 41 -20.71 15.08 2.99
N ILE A 42 -19.58 14.60 3.49
CA ILE A 42 -18.28 14.62 2.80
C ILE A 42 -18.05 13.22 2.27
N ASP A 43 -18.03 13.08 0.96
CA ASP A 43 -17.85 11.80 0.28
C ASP A 43 -16.38 11.61 -0.16
N ASN A 44 -16.06 10.38 -0.58
CA ASN A 44 -14.77 10.01 -1.14
C ASN A 44 -13.58 10.18 -0.16
N LEU A 45 -13.80 9.94 1.13
CA LEU A 45 -12.72 9.86 2.10
C LEU A 45 -12.01 8.50 2.02
N PRO A 46 -10.70 8.41 2.39
CA PRO A 46 -9.98 7.15 2.38
C PRO A 46 -10.65 6.08 3.26
N LYS A 47 -10.72 4.83 2.78
CA LYS A 47 -11.19 3.70 3.59
C LYS A 47 -10.32 3.49 4.83
N SER A 48 -9.02 3.71 4.67
CA SER A 48 -8.01 3.55 5.72
C SER A 48 -8.07 4.61 6.83
N ILE A 49 -9.11 5.46 6.85
CA ILE A 49 -9.30 6.50 7.86
C ILE A 49 -9.49 5.91 9.27
N LEU A 50 -8.73 6.41 10.22
CA LEU A 50 -8.91 6.11 11.63
C LEU A 50 -10.06 6.94 12.20
N LYS A 51 -11.24 6.33 12.35
CA LYS A 51 -12.48 7.03 12.72
C LYS A 51 -12.38 7.88 13.97
N ASN A 52 -11.61 7.43 14.96
CA ASN A 52 -11.42 8.13 16.23
C ASN A 52 -10.47 9.35 16.12
N SER A 53 -9.75 9.50 15.03
CA SER A 53 -8.82 10.62 14.80
C SER A 53 -9.46 11.82 14.11
N ILE A 54 -10.71 11.69 13.67
CA ILE A 54 -11.40 12.71 12.89
C ILE A 54 -11.65 13.95 13.75
N GLN A 55 -11.11 15.08 13.29
CA GLN A 55 -11.29 16.40 13.87
C GLN A 55 -11.84 17.34 12.83
N VAL A 56 -12.89 18.07 13.18
CA VAL A 56 -13.49 19.08 12.30
C VAL A 56 -13.47 20.41 13.04
N SER A 57 -13.05 21.46 12.37
CA SER A 57 -13.20 22.84 12.80
C SER A 57 -13.89 23.64 11.71
N ALA A 58 -14.63 24.66 12.09
CA ALA A 58 -15.40 25.48 11.16
C ALA A 58 -15.15 26.98 11.40
N ASP A 59 -15.49 27.78 10.41
CA ASP A 59 -15.47 29.24 10.51
C ASP A 59 -16.34 29.75 11.65
N ALA A 60 -16.12 30.98 12.10
CA ALA A 60 -16.90 31.63 13.13
C ALA A 60 -18.41 31.64 12.78
N GLY A 61 -19.27 31.43 13.79
CA GLY A 61 -20.72 31.40 13.63
C GLY A 61 -21.29 30.01 13.25
N ILE A 62 -20.45 28.96 13.24
CA ILE A 62 -20.87 27.59 12.99
C ILE A 62 -20.55 26.76 14.24
N ARG A 63 -21.55 26.00 14.69
CA ARG A 63 -21.39 25.02 15.77
C ARG A 63 -21.54 23.60 15.22
N ILE A 64 -20.53 22.77 15.41
CA ILE A 64 -20.58 21.36 15.07
C ILE A 64 -21.40 20.65 16.15
N VAL A 65 -22.46 19.97 15.75
CA VAL A 65 -23.38 19.25 16.64
C VAL A 65 -22.98 17.80 16.76
N GLN A 66 -22.70 17.15 15.61
CA GLN A 66 -22.37 15.72 15.56
C GLN A 66 -21.48 15.42 14.36
N ILE A 67 -20.57 14.49 14.53
CA ILE A 67 -19.73 13.92 13.47
C ILE A 67 -19.96 12.40 13.48
N SER A 68 -20.36 11.84 12.33
CA SER A 68 -20.66 10.42 12.21
C SER A 68 -20.02 9.86 10.93
N PRO A 69 -18.96 9.04 11.04
CA PRO A 69 -18.42 8.34 9.88
C PRO A 69 -19.42 7.28 9.41
N ILE A 70 -19.69 7.25 8.10
CA ILE A 70 -20.58 6.31 7.45
C ILE A 70 -19.73 5.38 6.60
N SER A 71 -19.78 4.09 6.91
CA SER A 71 -19.16 3.04 6.07
C SER A 71 -20.27 2.43 5.22
N ASP A 72 -20.52 2.98 4.05
CA ASP A 72 -21.58 2.49 3.18
C ASP A 72 -20.99 1.83 1.92
N TYR A 73 -20.87 0.51 1.97
CA TYR A 73 -20.24 -0.32 0.92
C TYR A 73 -21.03 -0.34 -0.41
N LYS A 74 -22.28 0.08 -0.41
CA LYS A 74 -23.17 -0.10 -1.57
C LYS A 74 -23.47 1.16 -2.38
N ARG A 75 -23.18 2.34 -1.86
CA ARG A 75 -23.65 3.59 -2.45
C ARG A 75 -22.73 4.19 -3.51
N THR A 76 -21.43 3.91 -3.47
CA THR A 76 -20.42 4.74 -4.14
C THR A 76 -20.24 4.43 -5.62
N ALA A 77 -20.25 3.16 -6.03
CA ALA A 77 -20.09 2.81 -7.45
C ALA A 77 -21.34 3.15 -8.28
N LEU A 78 -22.52 3.05 -7.68
CA LEU A 78 -23.81 3.37 -8.33
C LEU A 78 -24.05 4.88 -8.46
N GLN A 79 -23.33 5.73 -7.75
CA GLN A 79 -23.52 7.19 -7.75
C GLN A 79 -22.47 7.96 -8.57
N THR A 80 -21.42 7.29 -9.04
CA THR A 80 -20.49 7.92 -9.99
C THR A 80 -21.20 8.10 -11.33
N GLN A 81 -20.89 9.18 -12.05
CA GLN A 81 -21.48 9.46 -13.37
C GLN A 81 -21.26 8.29 -14.35
N ASP A 82 -20.15 7.57 -14.24
CA ASP A 82 -19.83 6.40 -15.05
C ASP A 82 -20.59 5.15 -14.58
N GLY A 83 -20.77 4.97 -13.27
CA GLY A 83 -21.60 3.91 -12.70
C GLY A 83 -23.08 4.05 -13.08
N LEU A 84 -23.62 5.28 -13.06
CA LEU A 84 -24.99 5.57 -13.52
C LEU A 84 -25.15 5.24 -15.00
N LYS A 85 -24.25 5.70 -15.88
CA LYS A 85 -24.28 5.38 -17.32
C LYS A 85 -24.18 3.87 -17.58
N MET A 86 -23.40 3.16 -16.77
CA MET A 86 -23.24 1.70 -16.91
C MET A 86 -24.50 0.97 -16.46
N THR A 87 -25.15 1.43 -15.39
CA THR A 87 -26.45 0.89 -14.92
C THR A 87 -27.56 1.11 -15.96
N ASP A 88 -27.64 2.30 -16.54
CA ASP A 88 -28.57 2.60 -17.62
C ASP A 88 -28.33 1.73 -18.86
N SER A 89 -27.06 1.49 -19.19
CA SER A 89 -26.68 0.60 -20.28
C SER A 89 -27.11 -0.84 -20.03
N ILE A 90 -26.90 -1.36 -18.81
CA ILE A 90 -27.35 -2.70 -18.40
C ILE A 90 -28.86 -2.81 -18.53
N ALA A 91 -29.63 -1.83 -18.04
CA ALA A 91 -31.10 -1.81 -18.17
C ALA A 91 -31.54 -1.86 -19.63
N ASN A 92 -30.96 -1.04 -20.51
CA ASN A 92 -31.23 -1.05 -21.93
C ASN A 92 -30.94 -2.41 -22.60
N TYR A 93 -29.85 -3.08 -22.26
CA TYR A 93 -29.53 -4.41 -22.79
C TYR A 93 -30.47 -5.49 -22.22
N GLN A 94 -30.93 -5.37 -20.98
CA GLN A 94 -31.93 -6.27 -20.38
C GLN A 94 -33.30 -6.15 -21.10
N ASP A 95 -33.72 -4.95 -21.47
CA ASP A 95 -34.92 -4.72 -22.28
C ASP A 95 -34.79 -5.32 -23.68
N GLN A 96 -33.64 -5.16 -24.32
CA GLN A 96 -33.33 -5.81 -25.59
C GLN A 96 -33.38 -7.34 -25.48
N LEU A 97 -32.78 -7.91 -24.41
CA LEU A 97 -32.80 -9.35 -24.15
C LEU A 97 -34.25 -9.86 -23.99
N SER A 98 -35.08 -9.14 -23.25
CA SER A 98 -36.50 -9.44 -23.04
C SER A 98 -37.26 -9.47 -24.37
N THR A 99 -37.08 -8.45 -25.22
CA THR A 99 -37.67 -8.36 -26.54
C THR A 99 -37.26 -9.53 -27.46
N LEU A 100 -35.99 -9.90 -27.45
CA LEU A 100 -35.49 -11.04 -28.24
C LEU A 100 -36.06 -12.37 -27.74
N ASN A 101 -36.21 -12.54 -26.44
CA ASN A 101 -36.82 -13.74 -25.86
C ASN A 101 -38.31 -13.86 -26.20
N ILE A 102 -39.05 -12.75 -26.18
CA ILE A 102 -40.47 -12.74 -26.61
C ILE A 102 -40.58 -13.17 -28.07
N LYS A 103 -39.75 -12.62 -28.97
CA LYS A 103 -39.76 -13.00 -30.40
C LYS A 103 -39.43 -14.49 -30.58
N LYS A 104 -38.42 -14.97 -29.86
CA LYS A 104 -38.03 -16.40 -29.88
C LYS A 104 -39.22 -17.27 -29.43
N TYR A 105 -39.81 -16.92 -28.28
CA TYR A 105 -40.96 -17.66 -27.74
C TYR A 105 -42.13 -17.73 -28.73
N THR A 106 -42.44 -16.61 -29.39
CA THR A 106 -43.52 -16.58 -30.42
C THR A 106 -43.25 -17.55 -31.56
N LEU A 107 -42.01 -17.61 -32.06
CA LEU A 107 -41.62 -18.56 -33.11
C LEU A 107 -41.60 -20.01 -32.62
N GLU A 108 -41.24 -20.26 -31.38
CA GLU A 108 -41.32 -21.58 -30.77
C GLU A 108 -42.75 -22.07 -30.64
N GLN A 109 -43.69 -21.17 -30.28
CA GLN A 109 -45.12 -21.48 -30.25
C GLN A 109 -45.67 -21.74 -31.67
N GLU A 110 -45.29 -20.94 -32.68
CA GLU A 110 -45.66 -21.19 -34.06
C GLU A 110 -45.18 -22.57 -34.54
N LEU A 111 -43.94 -22.92 -34.22
CA LEU A 111 -43.36 -24.22 -34.55
C LEU A 111 -44.11 -25.35 -33.86
N GLU A 112 -44.46 -25.21 -32.59
CA GLU A 112 -45.22 -26.20 -31.81
C GLU A 112 -46.62 -26.41 -32.41
N ILE A 113 -47.32 -25.36 -32.78
CA ILE A 113 -48.64 -25.43 -33.46
C ILE A 113 -48.51 -26.16 -34.79
N LEU A 114 -47.50 -25.88 -35.60
CA LEU A 114 -47.27 -26.57 -36.88
C LEU A 114 -46.98 -28.07 -36.63
N LEU A 115 -46.17 -28.40 -35.62
CA LEU A 115 -45.84 -29.81 -35.32
C LEU A 115 -47.00 -30.57 -34.69
N ALA A 116 -47.90 -29.94 -33.91
CA ALA A 116 -49.07 -30.52 -33.31
C ALA A 116 -50.11 -30.93 -34.38
N ASN A 117 -50.23 -30.17 -35.47
CA ASN A 117 -51.12 -30.46 -36.59
C ASN A 117 -50.66 -31.62 -37.50
N LYS A 118 -49.57 -32.26 -37.16
CA LYS A 118 -49.01 -33.43 -37.85
C LYS A 118 -49.98 -34.64 -37.93
N ASN A 119 -50.95 -34.74 -37.02
CA ASN A 119 -51.90 -35.83 -36.89
C ASN A 119 -53.35 -35.50 -37.30
N LEU A 120 -53.57 -34.37 -38.01
CA LEU A 120 -54.87 -34.04 -38.52
C LEU A 120 -55.22 -35.04 -39.67
N THR A 121 -56.05 -35.99 -39.36
CA THR A 121 -56.59 -36.92 -40.33
C THR A 121 -58.04 -36.49 -40.69
N SER A 122 -58.22 -35.85 -41.84
CA SER A 122 -59.52 -35.68 -42.47
C SER A 122 -59.96 -36.99 -43.11
N LYS A 123 -61.25 -37.29 -43.11
CA LYS A 123 -61.79 -38.53 -43.65
C LYS A 123 -62.13 -38.50 -45.12
N THR A 124 -61.95 -37.39 -45.86
CA THR A 124 -62.53 -37.22 -47.19
C THR A 124 -61.55 -36.94 -48.34
N ASP A 125 -60.32 -36.39 -48.12
CA ASP A 125 -59.35 -36.27 -49.20
C ASP A 125 -57.91 -36.31 -48.60
N LEU A 126 -57.42 -37.46 -48.30
CA LEU A 126 -56.14 -37.68 -47.58
C LEU A 126 -54.92 -37.32 -48.43
N ALA A 127 -54.95 -37.43 -49.74
CA ALA A 127 -53.77 -37.26 -50.61
C ALA A 127 -53.46 -35.80 -50.89
N GLY A 128 -54.48 -34.96 -51.22
CA GLY A 128 -54.30 -33.53 -51.45
C GLY A 128 -53.93 -32.74 -50.21
N GLU A 129 -54.62 -33.03 -49.09
CA GLU A 129 -54.31 -32.37 -47.79
C GLU A 129 -52.90 -32.73 -47.29
N MET A 130 -52.39 -33.94 -47.51
CA MET A 130 -51.03 -34.31 -47.15
C MET A 130 -49.97 -33.64 -48.01
N GLU A 131 -50.24 -33.36 -49.27
CA GLU A 131 -49.33 -32.66 -50.18
C GLU A 131 -49.23 -31.18 -49.79
N ASP A 132 -50.33 -30.50 -49.50
CA ASP A 132 -50.40 -29.13 -49.04
C ASP A 132 -49.70 -28.96 -47.64
N LEU A 133 -49.97 -29.86 -46.72
CA LEU A 133 -49.34 -29.88 -45.42
C LEU A 133 -47.81 -30.09 -45.54
N SER A 134 -47.40 -31.01 -46.39
CA SER A 134 -45.98 -31.28 -46.67
C SER A 134 -45.28 -30.06 -47.28
N ALA A 135 -45.94 -29.31 -48.17
CA ALA A 135 -45.42 -28.11 -48.77
C ALA A 135 -45.25 -26.98 -47.71
N ILE A 136 -46.24 -26.81 -46.82
CA ILE A 136 -46.16 -25.85 -45.70
C ILE A 136 -45.01 -26.21 -44.77
N TYR A 137 -44.86 -27.46 -44.39
CA TYR A 137 -43.78 -27.94 -43.51
C TYR A 137 -42.42 -27.75 -44.14
N LYS A 138 -42.24 -28.08 -45.41
CA LYS A 138 -40.98 -27.89 -46.13
C LYS A 138 -40.58 -26.41 -46.29
N SER A 139 -41.55 -25.52 -46.45
CA SER A 139 -41.26 -24.10 -46.62
C SER A 139 -41.15 -23.33 -45.31
N ARG A 140 -42.01 -23.58 -44.32
CA ARG A 140 -42.10 -22.74 -43.12
C ARG A 140 -41.20 -23.21 -41.99
N ILE A 141 -41.09 -24.50 -41.70
CA ILE A 141 -40.30 -25.03 -40.59
C ILE A 141 -38.80 -24.69 -40.71
N PRO A 142 -38.12 -24.78 -41.86
CA PRO A 142 -36.75 -24.36 -41.98
C PRO A 142 -36.55 -22.88 -41.67
N VAL A 143 -37.46 -22.03 -42.15
CA VAL A 143 -37.40 -20.56 -41.92
C VAL A 143 -37.51 -20.26 -40.43
N ILE A 144 -38.51 -20.85 -39.74
CA ILE A 144 -38.65 -20.66 -38.29
C ILE A 144 -37.43 -21.13 -37.52
N LYS A 145 -36.89 -22.31 -37.85
CA LYS A 145 -35.69 -22.84 -37.19
C LYS A 145 -34.46 -21.95 -37.44
N GLU A 146 -34.27 -21.43 -38.64
CA GLU A 146 -33.19 -20.50 -38.94
C GLU A 146 -33.36 -19.18 -38.16
N GLU A 147 -34.55 -18.63 -38.08
CA GLU A 147 -34.84 -17.44 -37.28
C GLU A 147 -34.58 -17.66 -35.79
N ILE A 148 -35.03 -18.79 -35.23
CA ILE A 148 -34.74 -19.17 -33.85
C ILE A 148 -33.22 -19.29 -33.64
N TYR A 149 -32.49 -19.90 -34.56
CA TYR A 149 -31.04 -19.97 -34.50
C TYR A 149 -30.36 -18.60 -34.46
N ARG A 150 -30.79 -17.68 -35.37
CA ARG A 150 -30.30 -16.29 -35.41
C ARG A 150 -30.64 -15.51 -34.14
N LEU A 151 -31.83 -15.69 -33.58
CA LEU A 151 -32.23 -15.10 -32.30
C LEU A 151 -31.39 -15.63 -31.14
N ASN A 152 -31.15 -16.94 -31.07
CA ASN A 152 -30.31 -17.52 -30.03
C ASN A 152 -28.87 -16.95 -30.06
N LYS A 153 -28.31 -16.73 -31.24
CA LYS A 153 -27.00 -16.09 -31.41
C LYS A 153 -27.04 -14.64 -30.90
N LYS A 154 -28.08 -13.87 -31.19
CA LYS A 154 -28.26 -12.49 -30.69
C LYS A 154 -28.44 -12.46 -29.17
N ILE A 155 -29.28 -13.34 -28.61
CA ILE A 155 -29.54 -13.48 -27.19
C ILE A 155 -28.22 -13.77 -26.45
N LYS A 156 -27.42 -14.72 -26.95
CA LYS A 156 -26.12 -15.05 -26.37
C LYS A 156 -25.14 -13.86 -26.40
N ALA A 157 -25.11 -13.08 -27.48
CA ALA A 157 -24.27 -11.90 -27.59
C ALA A 157 -24.68 -10.81 -26.58
N VAL A 158 -25.97 -10.49 -26.49
CA VAL A 158 -26.51 -9.49 -25.56
C VAL A 158 -26.28 -9.94 -24.10
N SER A 159 -26.54 -11.20 -23.78
CA SER A 159 -26.29 -11.77 -22.45
C SER A 159 -24.81 -11.70 -22.04
N ASN A 160 -23.88 -11.96 -22.98
CA ASN A 160 -22.45 -11.81 -22.72
C ASN A 160 -22.07 -10.34 -22.44
N THR A 161 -22.68 -9.39 -23.16
CA THR A 161 -22.45 -7.96 -22.93
C THR A 161 -22.94 -7.53 -21.54
N ILE A 162 -24.12 -7.98 -21.13
CA ILE A 162 -24.66 -7.74 -19.78
C ILE A 162 -23.69 -8.27 -18.74
N ASN A 163 -23.25 -9.53 -18.85
CA ASN A 163 -22.32 -10.16 -17.92
C ASN A 163 -20.96 -9.42 -17.83
N GLN A 164 -20.47 -8.88 -18.95
CA GLN A 164 -19.25 -8.07 -18.97
C GLN A 164 -19.44 -6.73 -18.24
N LEU A 165 -20.55 -6.04 -18.50
CA LEU A 165 -20.89 -4.78 -17.84
C LEU A 165 -21.09 -4.97 -16.33
N GLU A 166 -21.79 -6.02 -15.92
CA GLU A 166 -21.98 -6.37 -14.50
C GLU A 166 -20.66 -6.69 -13.79
N LYS A 167 -19.75 -7.45 -14.43
CA LYS A 167 -18.40 -7.69 -13.89
C LYS A 167 -17.60 -6.41 -13.78
N THR A 168 -17.67 -5.53 -14.77
CA THR A 168 -16.97 -4.24 -14.72
C THR A 168 -17.51 -3.36 -13.60
N LEU A 169 -18.85 -3.29 -13.45
CA LEU A 169 -19.47 -2.56 -12.36
C LEU A 169 -19.12 -3.13 -10.98
N ALA A 170 -19.08 -4.46 -10.84
CA ALA A 170 -18.65 -5.14 -9.63
C ALA A 170 -17.17 -4.87 -9.30
N ASN A 171 -16.30 -4.86 -10.30
CA ASN A 171 -14.90 -4.50 -10.12
C ASN A 171 -14.71 -3.03 -9.71
N MET A 172 -15.48 -2.11 -10.30
CA MET A 172 -15.52 -0.70 -9.86
C MET A 172 -15.99 -0.56 -8.41
N SER A 173 -16.93 -1.40 -7.97
CA SER A 173 -17.38 -1.42 -6.58
C SER A 173 -16.35 -2.01 -5.62
N ASN A 174 -15.54 -2.96 -6.07
CA ASN A 174 -14.51 -3.61 -5.25
C ASN A 174 -13.20 -2.81 -5.13
N THR A 175 -12.95 -1.85 -6.03
CA THR A 175 -11.72 -1.04 -6.03
C THR A 175 -11.85 0.26 -5.24
N ASN A 176 -13.06 0.70 -4.91
CA ASN A 176 -13.31 1.99 -4.26
C ASN A 176 -14.16 1.85 -3.00
N ASP A 177 -13.61 1.23 -1.96
CA ASP A 177 -14.17 1.31 -0.61
C ASP A 177 -13.83 2.69 -0.01
N TYR A 178 -14.61 3.71 -0.34
CA TYR A 178 -14.54 5.02 0.30
C TYR A 178 -15.34 5.05 1.60
N CYS A 179 -14.94 5.94 2.50
CA CYS A 179 -15.70 6.31 3.69
C CYS A 179 -16.38 7.65 3.42
N SER A 180 -17.59 7.85 3.94
CA SER A 180 -18.26 9.16 3.95
C SER A 180 -18.38 9.67 5.38
N LEU A 181 -18.34 10.98 5.55
CA LEU A 181 -18.48 11.63 6.84
C LEU A 181 -19.75 12.49 6.87
N LYS A 182 -20.69 12.14 7.74
CA LYS A 182 -21.88 12.96 8.02
C LYS A 182 -21.59 13.91 9.16
N ILE A 183 -21.75 15.21 8.92
CA ILE A 183 -21.55 16.27 9.92
C ILE A 183 -22.84 17.06 10.06
N SER A 184 -23.40 17.07 11.26
CA SER A 184 -24.53 17.94 11.59
C SER A 184 -24.00 19.27 12.13
N LEU A 185 -24.41 20.38 11.50
CA LEU A 185 -23.92 21.73 11.76
C LEU A 185 -25.07 22.68 12.05
N MET A 186 -24.88 23.57 13.01
CA MET A 186 -25.78 24.71 13.26
C MET A 186 -25.08 25.99 12.78
N ALA A 187 -25.63 26.65 11.77
CA ALA A 187 -25.10 27.92 11.25
C ALA A 187 -25.99 29.09 11.64
N ASN A 188 -25.38 30.21 12.04
CA ASN A 188 -26.11 31.41 12.46
C ASN A 188 -26.68 32.19 11.28
N GLU A 189 -26.08 32.08 10.09
CA GLU A 189 -26.39 32.82 8.89
C GLU A 189 -26.16 31.99 7.61
N ASN A 190 -26.81 32.40 6.52
CA ASN A 190 -26.58 31.81 5.21
C ASN A 190 -25.23 32.27 4.65
N GLY A 191 -24.56 31.42 3.88
CA GLY A 191 -23.39 31.82 3.12
C GLY A 191 -22.37 30.71 2.89
N ASN A 192 -21.38 31.06 2.07
CA ASN A 192 -20.27 30.17 1.76
C ASN A 192 -19.32 30.13 2.95
N LYS A 193 -19.14 28.98 3.53
CA LYS A 193 -18.36 28.74 4.75
C LYS A 193 -17.32 27.65 4.52
N ASN A 194 -16.20 27.75 5.27
CA ASN A 194 -15.12 26.78 5.19
C ASN A 194 -15.09 25.93 6.48
N LEU A 195 -14.87 24.65 6.27
CA LEU A 195 -14.55 23.70 7.34
C LEU A 195 -13.12 23.19 7.09
N SER A 196 -12.37 23.00 8.17
CA SER A 196 -11.09 22.29 8.13
C SER A 196 -11.32 20.91 8.70
N LEU A 197 -10.95 19.91 7.93
CA LEU A 197 -11.02 18.50 8.31
C LEU A 197 -9.60 17.98 8.50
N ARG A 198 -9.36 17.27 9.60
CA ARG A 198 -8.09 16.61 9.92
C ARG A 198 -8.36 15.19 10.38
N TYR A 199 -7.61 14.24 9.87
CA TYR A 199 -7.74 12.83 10.22
C TYR A 199 -6.47 12.04 9.91
N LEU A 200 -6.32 10.90 10.58
CA LEU A 200 -5.25 9.95 10.34
C LEU A 200 -5.71 8.84 9.39
N VAL A 201 -4.80 8.40 8.53
CA VAL A 201 -5.00 7.25 7.64
C VAL A 201 -3.89 6.24 7.84
N ASN A 202 -4.26 4.96 7.76
CA ASN A 202 -3.32 3.86 7.58
C ASN A 202 -2.91 3.76 6.10
N ASP A 203 -2.10 2.75 5.75
CA ASP A 203 -1.66 2.47 4.38
C ASP A 203 -0.85 3.61 3.74
N ALA A 204 -0.26 4.47 4.56
CA ALA A 204 0.71 5.48 4.17
C ALA A 204 1.80 5.58 5.23
N GLY A 205 3.02 5.91 4.81
CA GLY A 205 4.13 6.04 5.73
C GLY A 205 5.45 6.32 5.02
N TRP A 206 6.54 6.46 5.79
CA TRP A 206 7.85 6.64 5.24
C TRP A 206 8.93 5.93 6.06
N ASN A 207 10.00 5.50 5.38
CA ASN A 207 11.17 4.89 5.99
C ASN A 207 12.43 5.63 5.55
N PRO A 208 13.38 5.91 6.46
CA PRO A 208 14.68 6.43 6.09
C PRO A 208 15.48 5.35 5.37
N ILE A 209 16.12 5.74 4.30
CA ILE A 209 17.09 4.95 3.56
C ILE A 209 18.31 5.81 3.28
N TYR A 210 19.46 5.17 3.12
CA TYR A 210 20.74 5.86 3.00
C TYR A 210 21.55 5.35 1.82
N ASP A 211 22.34 6.25 1.20
CA ASP A 211 23.48 5.88 0.39
C ASP A 211 24.75 6.32 1.13
N LEU A 212 25.63 5.38 1.41
CA LEU A 212 26.95 5.60 2.01
C LEU A 212 28.00 5.49 0.91
N ARG A 213 28.68 6.59 0.62
CA ARG A 213 29.65 6.64 -0.47
C ARG A 213 31.04 6.95 0.09
N VAL A 214 32.00 6.10 -0.24
CA VAL A 214 33.39 6.21 0.16
C VAL A 214 34.27 6.16 -1.08
N ALA A 215 34.96 7.26 -1.38
CA ALA A 215 35.82 7.36 -2.56
C ALA A 215 37.12 6.53 -2.38
N ASN A 216 37.71 6.51 -1.17
CA ASN A 216 38.91 5.71 -0.82
C ASN A 216 39.08 5.65 0.71
N ILE A 217 40.04 4.86 1.20
CA ILE A 217 40.28 4.65 2.63
C ILE A 217 40.85 5.86 3.38
N THR A 218 41.09 6.97 2.72
CA THR A 218 41.56 8.24 3.34
C THR A 218 40.53 9.36 3.23
N SER A 219 39.44 9.10 2.53
CA SER A 219 38.36 10.08 2.29
C SER A 219 37.31 10.01 3.41
N PRO A 220 36.63 11.12 3.69
CA PRO A 220 35.44 11.09 4.51
C PRO A 220 34.31 10.30 3.83
N ILE A 221 33.32 9.89 4.60
CA ILE A 221 32.10 9.23 4.09
C ILE A 221 31.09 10.31 3.75
N LEU A 222 30.51 10.19 2.54
CA LEU A 222 29.33 10.93 2.14
C LEU A 222 28.09 10.11 2.51
N ILE A 223 27.21 10.67 3.32
CA ILE A 223 25.96 10.05 3.78
C ILE A 223 24.80 10.82 3.16
N GLN A 224 24.13 10.20 2.20
CA GLN A 224 22.90 10.73 1.62
C GLN A 224 21.68 10.12 2.32
N GLN A 225 20.99 10.91 3.11
CA GLN A 225 19.76 10.50 3.77
C GLN A 225 18.57 10.75 2.84
N LYS A 226 17.75 9.74 2.65
CA LYS A 226 16.57 9.76 1.80
C LYS A 226 15.35 9.22 2.56
N ALA A 227 14.16 9.63 2.13
CA ALA A 227 12.89 9.07 2.59
C ALA A 227 12.29 8.21 1.48
N SER A 228 12.00 6.98 1.79
CA SER A 228 11.17 6.11 0.96
C SER A 228 9.74 6.18 1.48
N MET A 229 8.86 6.91 0.78
CA MET A 229 7.45 7.07 1.13
C MET A 229 6.59 6.09 0.35
N PHE A 230 5.60 5.52 1.00
CA PHE A 230 4.54 4.73 0.40
C PHE A 230 3.18 5.33 0.73
N GLN A 231 2.23 5.19 -0.18
CA GLN A 231 0.85 5.61 0.04
C GLN A 231 -0.09 4.76 -0.82
N ASN A 232 -1.00 4.04 -0.17
CA ASN A 232 -2.01 3.18 -0.79
C ASN A 232 -3.38 3.43 -0.13
N THR A 233 -3.70 4.70 0.11
CA THR A 233 -4.92 5.12 0.83
C THR A 233 -6.19 5.06 -0.02
N GLY A 234 -6.05 4.82 -1.34
CA GLY A 234 -7.14 4.85 -2.32
C GLY A 234 -7.41 6.25 -2.89
N ILE A 235 -6.75 7.30 -2.39
CA ILE A 235 -6.92 8.69 -2.86
C ILE A 235 -5.56 9.27 -3.25
N ASP A 236 -5.50 9.89 -4.42
CA ASP A 236 -4.31 10.59 -4.89
C ASP A 236 -4.09 11.90 -4.10
N TRP A 237 -2.84 12.15 -3.74
CA TRP A 237 -2.43 13.41 -3.11
C TRP A 237 -1.91 14.34 -4.19
N GLU A 238 -2.70 15.33 -4.57
CA GLU A 238 -2.38 16.23 -5.67
C GLU A 238 -1.96 17.62 -5.17
N GLN A 239 -0.77 18.08 -5.58
CA GLN A 239 -0.25 19.43 -5.30
C GLN A 239 -0.35 19.80 -3.81
N VAL A 240 0.07 18.90 -2.91
CA VAL A 240 -0.01 19.06 -1.46
C VAL A 240 1.33 19.42 -0.84
N LYS A 241 1.30 20.08 0.33
CA LYS A 241 2.48 20.26 1.17
C LYS A 241 2.71 19.00 1.99
N ILE A 242 3.92 18.44 1.91
CA ILE A 242 4.28 17.22 2.65
C ILE A 242 5.29 17.57 3.74
N THR A 243 5.04 17.02 4.92
CA THR A 243 5.96 17.01 6.05
C THR A 243 6.19 15.56 6.48
N LEU A 244 7.44 15.12 6.53
CA LEU A 244 7.80 13.82 7.09
C LEU A 244 8.06 14.00 8.58
N SER A 245 7.54 13.12 9.43
CA SER A 245 7.71 13.18 10.87
C SER A 245 8.16 11.84 11.43
N THR A 246 9.09 11.90 12.41
CA THR A 246 9.52 10.72 13.17
C THR A 246 8.62 10.42 14.36
N GLY A 247 7.69 11.32 14.67
CA GLY A 247 6.71 11.15 15.75
C GLY A 247 5.73 10.02 15.48
N ASN A 248 5.02 9.63 16.53
CA ASN A 248 3.93 8.66 16.43
C ASN A 248 2.69 9.24 17.13
N PRO A 249 1.70 9.76 16.38
CA PRO A 249 0.53 10.39 16.99
C PRO A 249 -0.44 9.42 17.69
N ILE A 250 -0.24 8.09 17.51
CA ILE A 250 -1.06 7.07 18.17
C ILE A 250 -0.40 6.59 19.47
N ASP A 251 0.88 6.90 19.68
CA ASP A 251 1.59 6.49 20.88
C ASP A 251 1.04 7.24 22.09
N ASN A 252 0.45 6.48 23.00
CA ASN A 252 -0.29 7.06 24.14
C ASN A 252 0.60 7.81 25.15
N GLY A 253 1.92 7.77 24.99
CA GLY A 253 2.86 8.49 25.88
C GLY A 253 2.70 8.18 27.37
N VAL A 254 2.05 7.07 27.72
CA VAL A 254 1.83 6.67 29.11
C VAL A 254 3.12 6.07 29.66
N LEU A 255 3.61 6.66 30.74
CA LEU A 255 4.77 6.13 31.44
C LEU A 255 4.47 4.69 31.92
N PRO A 256 5.29 3.69 31.54
CA PRO A 256 5.09 2.34 31.99
C PRO A 256 5.32 2.22 33.51
N ASN A 257 4.42 1.56 34.19
CA ASN A 257 4.56 1.27 35.61
C ASN A 257 5.41 0.02 35.82
N LEU A 258 6.37 0.10 36.72
CA LEU A 258 7.15 -1.05 37.13
C LEU A 258 6.33 -1.91 38.11
N TYR A 259 5.97 -3.12 37.67
CA TYR A 259 5.30 -4.11 38.54
C TYR A 259 6.37 -5.05 39.15
N PRO A 260 6.11 -5.60 40.35
CA PRO A 260 6.99 -6.58 40.97
C PRO A 260 7.16 -7.80 40.07
N LEU A 261 8.41 -8.19 39.83
CA LEU A 261 8.74 -9.40 39.05
C LEU A 261 8.63 -10.62 40.00
N TYR A 262 7.61 -11.44 39.82
CA TYR A 262 7.52 -12.75 40.48
C TYR A 262 8.31 -13.77 39.64
N SER A 263 9.40 -14.28 40.22
CA SER A 263 10.22 -15.33 39.53
C SER A 263 9.56 -16.68 39.74
N ASP A 264 8.90 -17.18 38.71
CA ASP A 264 8.47 -18.56 38.65
C ASP A 264 9.36 -19.32 37.64
N ILE A 265 9.71 -20.58 37.95
CA ILE A 265 10.53 -21.41 37.09
C ILE A 265 9.66 -21.98 35.97
N PHE A 266 9.48 -21.26 34.89
CA PHE A 266 8.82 -21.76 33.68
C PHE A 266 9.84 -22.33 32.70
N THR A 267 9.64 -23.57 32.30
CA THR A 267 10.35 -24.18 31.17
C THR A 267 9.80 -23.62 29.86
N TYR A 268 10.57 -22.73 29.22
CA TYR A 268 10.21 -22.17 27.91
C TYR A 268 10.40 -23.21 26.81
N GLN A 269 9.33 -23.59 26.12
CA GLN A 269 9.43 -24.19 24.80
C GLN A 269 9.59 -23.07 23.77
N LYS A 270 10.77 -23.03 23.15
CA LYS A 270 11.14 -22.03 22.13
C LYS A 270 10.48 -22.41 20.80
N THR A 271 9.36 -21.80 20.47
CA THR A 271 8.82 -21.79 19.11
C THR A 271 9.57 -20.76 18.28
N ILE A 272 10.34 -21.23 17.31
CA ILE A 272 11.02 -20.36 16.33
C ILE A 272 10.05 -20.12 15.19
N SER A 273 9.48 -18.94 15.09
CA SER A 273 8.80 -18.45 13.89
C SER A 273 9.85 -17.77 12.99
N LEU A 274 10.07 -18.38 11.83
CA LEU A 274 10.88 -17.80 10.76
C LEU A 274 9.95 -16.86 9.94
N ASP A 275 10.02 -15.57 10.21
CA ASP A 275 9.48 -14.57 9.30
C ASP A 275 10.44 -14.40 8.13
N MET A 276 9.99 -14.83 6.95
CA MET A 276 10.65 -14.55 5.69
C MET A 276 10.40 -13.09 5.31
N MET A 277 11.42 -12.26 5.44
CA MET A 277 11.46 -10.94 4.82
C MET A 277 11.70 -11.08 3.32
N GLU A 278 10.71 -10.74 2.54
CA GLU A 278 10.80 -10.65 1.09
C GLU A 278 11.57 -9.38 0.70
N LYS A 279 12.71 -9.54 0.04
CA LYS A 279 13.55 -8.45 -0.46
C LYS A 279 12.96 -7.92 -1.76
N VAL A 280 12.37 -6.75 -1.72
CA VAL A 280 12.12 -5.96 -2.92
C VAL A 280 13.19 -4.88 -3.02
N SER A 281 14.17 -5.09 -3.89
CA SER A 281 15.18 -4.10 -4.25
C SER A 281 14.76 -3.41 -5.54
N THR A 282 14.18 -2.23 -5.44
CA THR A 282 13.96 -1.34 -6.59
C THR A 282 14.85 -0.11 -6.43
N HIS A 283 15.85 0.00 -7.29
CA HIS A 283 16.64 1.23 -7.43
C HIS A 283 15.77 2.30 -8.10
N GLN A 284 15.11 3.13 -7.31
CA GLN A 284 14.45 4.34 -7.80
C GLN A 284 15.40 5.54 -7.68
N LEU A 285 15.50 6.31 -8.76
CA LEU A 285 16.21 7.60 -8.75
C LEU A 285 15.49 8.55 -7.79
N ALA A 286 16.21 9.02 -6.77
CA ALA A 286 15.68 9.99 -5.83
C ALA A 286 15.47 11.35 -6.50
N MET A 287 14.32 11.98 -6.26
CA MET A 287 14.09 13.36 -6.67
C MET A 287 14.77 14.29 -5.65
N ALA A 288 15.64 15.19 -6.12
CA ALA A 288 16.18 16.24 -5.27
C ALA A 288 15.05 17.19 -4.85
N ALA A 289 14.80 17.30 -3.56
CA ALA A 289 13.82 18.20 -2.99
C ALA A 289 14.53 19.13 -1.99
N ASN A 290 14.19 20.43 -2.01
CA ASN A 290 14.62 21.33 -0.94
C ASN A 290 13.83 20.98 0.33
N VAL A 291 14.50 20.38 1.32
CA VAL A 291 13.92 19.96 2.59
C VAL A 291 14.43 20.87 3.71
N ILE A 292 13.52 21.32 4.58
CA ILE A 292 13.86 22.06 5.80
C ILE A 292 13.67 21.10 6.98
N GLU A 293 14.74 20.85 7.73
CA GLU A 293 14.71 20.09 8.98
C GLU A 293 14.26 21.00 10.13
N ASN A 294 13.26 20.56 10.90
CA ASN A 294 12.83 21.22 12.13
C ASN A 294 12.91 20.20 13.27
N GLU A 295 13.72 20.52 14.28
CA GLU A 295 13.79 19.75 15.52
C GLU A 295 12.69 20.24 16.47
N ASN A 296 11.72 19.37 16.76
CA ASN A 296 10.75 19.58 17.83
C ASN A 296 11.20 18.80 19.08
N GLN A 297 10.74 19.18 20.26
CA GLN A 297 11.14 18.57 21.52
C GLN A 297 10.93 17.05 21.59
N LEU A 298 10.00 16.49 20.82
CA LEU A 298 9.62 15.07 20.86
C LEU A 298 9.80 14.33 19.53
N ALA A 299 10.01 15.04 18.41
CA ALA A 299 10.13 14.40 17.10
C ALA A 299 10.82 15.33 16.09
N ASN A 300 11.60 14.76 15.18
CA ASN A 300 12.14 15.49 14.06
C ASN A 300 11.14 15.55 12.92
N SER A 301 11.08 16.67 12.22
CA SER A 301 10.24 16.85 11.05
C SER A 301 11.01 17.43 9.88
N TYR A 302 10.73 16.91 8.68
CA TYR A 302 11.36 17.30 7.42
C TYR A 302 10.29 17.84 6.50
N LYS A 303 10.26 19.15 6.30
CA LYS A 303 9.29 19.83 5.45
C LYS A 303 9.78 19.90 4.02
N ILE A 304 8.99 19.37 3.08
CA ILE A 304 9.27 19.43 1.65
C ILE A 304 8.69 20.74 1.12
N ASN A 305 9.56 21.63 0.60
CA ASN A 305 9.15 22.98 0.18
C ASN A 305 8.34 22.99 -1.13
N ALA A 306 8.52 21.98 -2.00
CA ALA A 306 7.78 21.89 -3.25
C ALA A 306 6.41 21.23 -3.04
N LEU A 307 5.37 21.77 -3.66
CA LEU A 307 4.10 21.07 -3.77
C LEU A 307 4.33 19.74 -4.51
N THR A 308 3.87 18.68 -3.93
CA THR A 308 4.17 17.32 -4.39
C THR A 308 2.88 16.58 -4.68
N SER A 309 2.88 15.81 -5.78
CA SER A 309 1.79 14.89 -6.09
C SER A 309 2.26 13.45 -5.93
N ILE A 310 1.46 12.64 -5.25
CA ILE A 310 1.71 11.21 -4.99
C ILE A 310 0.44 10.45 -5.29
N VAL A 311 0.52 9.56 -6.28
CA VAL A 311 -0.58 8.68 -6.66
C VAL A 311 -0.72 7.55 -5.62
N SER A 312 -1.95 7.16 -5.32
CA SER A 312 -2.21 5.98 -4.49
C SER A 312 -1.80 4.72 -5.25
N SER A 313 -0.67 4.13 -4.84
CA SER A 313 -0.10 2.94 -5.48
C SER A 313 0.77 2.15 -4.50
N GLN A 314 1.20 0.95 -4.92
CA GLN A 314 2.17 0.16 -4.17
C GLN A 314 3.63 0.60 -4.40
N GLU A 315 3.87 1.58 -5.28
CA GLU A 315 5.21 2.07 -5.59
C GLU A 315 5.65 3.10 -4.56
N ASN A 316 6.90 2.95 -4.08
CA ASN A 316 7.48 3.90 -3.14
C ASN A 316 8.04 5.11 -3.88
N LYS A 317 7.81 6.30 -3.35
CA LYS A 317 8.44 7.53 -3.83
C LYS A 317 9.65 7.87 -2.96
N VAL A 318 10.82 7.99 -3.58
CA VAL A 318 12.05 8.33 -2.87
C VAL A 318 12.33 9.83 -2.99
N ILE A 319 12.60 10.48 -1.85
CA ILE A 319 12.91 11.91 -1.74
C ILE A 319 14.22 12.04 -0.97
N GLU A 320 15.14 12.84 -1.47
CA GLU A 320 16.36 13.19 -0.75
C GLU A 320 16.03 14.20 0.37
N ILE A 321 16.52 13.90 1.60
CA ILE A 321 16.34 14.75 2.78
C ILE A 321 17.53 15.65 2.93
N LYS A 322 18.73 15.07 3.09
CA LYS A 322 19.99 15.81 3.25
C LYS A 322 21.19 14.95 2.86
N THR A 323 22.30 15.62 2.66
CA THR A 323 23.60 15.01 2.39
C THR A 323 24.62 15.55 3.35
N ASP A 324 25.23 14.68 4.14
CA ASP A 324 26.25 15.02 5.13
C ASP A 324 27.59 14.37 4.75
N THR A 325 28.69 15.00 5.16
CA THR A 325 30.06 14.47 5.01
C THR A 325 30.70 14.36 6.38
N ILE A 326 31.15 13.18 6.75
CA ILE A 326 31.75 12.93 8.07
C ILE A 326 33.07 12.17 7.95
N ALA A 327 34.03 12.53 8.82
CA ALA A 327 35.30 11.80 8.92
C ALA A 327 35.09 10.37 9.41
N ALA A 328 35.80 9.44 8.83
CA ALA A 328 35.75 8.03 9.21
C ALA A 328 37.18 7.44 9.35
N LEU A 329 37.30 6.45 10.19
CA LEU A 329 38.50 5.65 10.33
C LEU A 329 38.26 4.31 9.64
N TYR A 330 39.23 3.85 8.88
CA TYR A 330 39.17 2.60 8.14
C TYR A 330 40.09 1.56 8.72
N GLN A 331 39.58 0.35 8.90
CA GLN A 331 40.37 -0.77 9.40
C GLN A 331 39.89 -2.09 8.79
N TYR A 332 40.81 -3.05 8.68
CA TYR A 332 40.45 -4.40 8.33
C TYR A 332 40.04 -5.20 9.56
N MET A 333 38.93 -5.91 9.47
CA MET A 333 38.47 -6.82 10.51
C MET A 333 38.23 -8.20 9.93
N ALA A 334 38.53 -9.21 10.69
CA ALA A 334 38.31 -10.60 10.31
C ALA A 334 37.82 -11.44 11.47
N VAL A 335 36.97 -12.42 11.18
CA VAL A 335 36.52 -13.43 12.13
C VAL A 335 36.87 -14.81 11.57
N PRO A 336 38.12 -15.28 11.73
CA PRO A 336 38.63 -16.49 11.06
C PRO A 336 37.89 -17.78 11.46
N LYS A 337 37.12 -17.75 12.54
CA LYS A 337 36.25 -18.86 12.96
C LYS A 337 35.04 -19.02 12.03
N LEU A 338 34.55 -17.92 11.44
CA LEU A 338 33.32 -17.88 10.66
C LEU A 338 33.61 -17.75 9.16
N ALA A 339 34.60 -16.94 8.78
CA ALA A 339 34.92 -16.69 7.37
C ALA A 339 36.44 -16.51 7.16
N PRO A 340 37.03 -17.04 6.04
CA PRO A 340 38.45 -16.92 5.72
C PRO A 340 38.79 -15.61 5.01
N HIS A 341 38.11 -14.52 5.30
CA HIS A 341 38.23 -13.23 4.61
C HIS A 341 38.39 -12.08 5.59
N ALA A 342 39.07 -11.03 5.15
CA ALA A 342 39.04 -9.73 5.82
C ALA A 342 37.96 -8.84 5.20
N TYR A 343 37.32 -8.05 6.03
CA TYR A 343 36.33 -7.04 5.66
C TYR A 343 36.90 -5.65 5.96
N LEU A 344 36.79 -4.75 5.01
CA LEU A 344 37.05 -3.34 5.23
C LEU A 344 35.90 -2.72 6.00
N ILE A 345 36.18 -2.20 7.18
CA ILE A 345 35.17 -1.59 8.05
C ILE A 345 35.48 -0.10 8.19
N SER A 346 34.50 0.74 7.97
CA SER A 346 34.57 2.15 8.35
C SER A 346 33.99 2.34 9.75
N ARG A 347 34.70 3.12 10.58
CA ARG A 347 34.25 3.55 11.90
C ARG A 347 34.01 5.04 11.87
N ILE A 348 32.78 5.43 12.13
CA ILE A 348 32.29 6.80 12.05
C ILE A 348 32.11 7.30 13.49
N PRO A 349 33.04 8.08 14.04
CA PRO A 349 32.90 8.67 15.37
C PRO A 349 31.91 9.85 15.32
N ASN A 350 31.30 10.19 16.45
CA ASN A 350 30.40 11.34 16.62
C ASN A 350 29.21 11.37 15.63
N TRP A 351 28.79 10.22 15.14
CA TRP A 351 27.67 10.10 14.22
C TRP A 351 26.34 10.62 14.81
N ASN A 352 26.23 10.68 16.14
CA ASN A 352 25.05 11.20 16.87
C ASN A 352 24.72 12.65 16.46
N ASN A 353 25.71 13.44 16.06
CA ASN A 353 25.52 14.83 15.61
C ASN A 353 24.79 14.93 14.26
N LEU A 354 24.61 13.82 13.55
CA LEU A 354 23.95 13.81 12.25
C LEU A 354 22.45 13.58 12.33
N ASN A 355 21.89 13.35 13.53
CA ASN A 355 20.47 13.07 13.74
C ASN A 355 19.94 11.95 12.82
N LEU A 356 20.75 10.91 12.60
CA LEU A 356 20.38 9.79 11.75
C LEU A 356 19.29 8.94 12.40
N LEU A 357 18.43 8.37 11.58
CA LEU A 357 17.39 7.44 11.97
C LEU A 357 17.81 6.01 11.59
N SER A 358 17.36 5.02 12.35
CA SER A 358 17.60 3.62 11.98
C SER A 358 16.96 3.28 10.64
N GLY A 359 17.73 2.70 9.71
CA GLY A 359 17.25 2.39 8.37
C GLY A 359 18.26 1.63 7.51
N ASN A 360 17.83 1.17 6.35
CA ASN A 360 18.66 0.48 5.39
C ASN A 360 19.60 1.45 4.68
N ALA A 361 20.84 1.02 4.44
CA ALA A 361 21.85 1.81 3.75
C ALA A 361 22.50 0.99 2.62
N SER A 362 22.50 1.55 1.43
CA SER A 362 23.29 1.05 0.30
C SER A 362 24.71 1.58 0.41
N VAL A 363 25.69 0.71 0.30
CA VAL A 363 27.11 1.04 0.47
C VAL A 363 27.83 1.03 -0.89
N TYR A 364 28.54 2.12 -1.16
CA TYR A 364 29.36 2.29 -2.36
C TYR A 364 30.81 2.59 -1.95
N PHE A 365 31.75 1.85 -2.53
CA PHE A 365 33.17 2.04 -2.34
C PHE A 365 33.87 2.13 -3.70
N GLU A 366 34.68 3.18 -3.91
CA GLU A 366 35.35 3.44 -5.20
C GLU A 366 34.33 3.39 -6.39
N ASP A 367 33.18 4.05 -6.22
CA ASP A 367 32.04 4.09 -7.16
C ASP A 367 31.36 2.75 -7.46
N ALA A 368 31.80 1.65 -6.85
CA ALA A 368 31.17 0.35 -6.98
C ALA A 368 30.17 0.09 -5.85
N TYR A 369 29.01 -0.47 -6.20
CA TYR A 369 28.08 -0.97 -5.19
C TYR A 369 28.67 -2.20 -4.50
N VAL A 370 28.72 -2.15 -3.16
CA VAL A 370 29.33 -3.20 -2.35
C VAL A 370 28.29 -4.09 -1.68
N GLY A 371 27.12 -3.52 -1.36
CA GLY A 371 26.07 -4.24 -0.68
C GLY A 371 25.19 -3.32 0.16
N GLU A 372 24.36 -3.92 0.99
CA GLU A 372 23.46 -3.23 1.91
C GLU A 372 23.83 -3.52 3.35
N THR A 373 23.62 -2.54 4.22
CA THR A 373 23.77 -2.65 5.67
C THR A 373 22.58 -1.96 6.35
N TYR A 374 22.35 -2.28 7.61
CA TYR A 374 21.34 -1.60 8.42
C TYR A 374 22.03 -0.66 9.40
N LEU A 375 21.72 0.63 9.32
CA LEU A 375 22.16 1.62 10.30
C LEU A 375 21.28 1.50 11.54
N ASN A 376 21.84 1.03 12.64
CA ASN A 376 21.14 0.98 13.91
C ASN A 376 21.57 2.17 14.77
N THR A 377 20.70 3.16 14.89
CA THR A 377 20.97 4.39 15.66
C THR A 377 20.50 4.28 17.13
N MET A 378 19.98 3.15 17.55
CA MET A 378 19.60 2.88 18.94
C MET A 378 20.73 2.24 19.77
N GLN A 379 21.96 2.19 19.24
CA GLN A 379 23.13 1.72 19.95
C GLN A 379 23.71 2.85 20.81
N PHE A 380 24.18 2.50 22.00
CA PHE A 380 24.85 3.46 22.92
C PHE A 380 26.33 3.68 22.56
N ASP A 381 26.81 3.14 21.43
CA ASP A 381 28.19 3.32 20.97
C ASP A 381 28.37 4.68 20.31
N ASP A 382 29.41 5.41 20.70
CA ASP A 382 29.80 6.68 20.09
C ASP A 382 30.34 6.51 18.66
N THR A 383 30.51 5.29 18.20
CA THR A 383 31.09 4.96 16.89
C THR A 383 30.18 4.03 16.12
N LEU A 384 29.68 4.51 14.98
CA LEU A 384 28.92 3.69 14.03
C LEU A 384 29.90 2.90 13.15
N GLN A 385 29.70 1.59 13.06
CA GLN A 385 30.51 0.72 12.21
C GLN A 385 29.74 0.31 10.96
N VAL A 386 30.36 0.48 9.78
CA VAL A 386 29.80 0.12 8.48
C VAL A 386 30.78 -0.75 7.71
N SER A 387 30.34 -1.90 7.23
CA SER A 387 31.14 -2.75 6.36
C SER A 387 31.17 -2.19 4.94
N LEU A 388 32.37 -1.97 4.42
CA LEU A 388 32.62 -1.56 3.04
C LEU A 388 32.92 -2.76 2.14
N GLY A 389 32.62 -3.96 2.63
CA GLY A 389 32.74 -5.18 1.87
C GLY A 389 33.99 -6.01 2.18
N LYS A 390 34.04 -7.12 1.48
CA LYS A 390 35.10 -8.13 1.61
C LYS A 390 36.27 -7.77 0.71
N ASP A 391 37.50 -7.77 1.26
CA ASP A 391 38.71 -7.60 0.47
C ASP A 391 39.20 -8.95 -0.08
N GLN A 392 39.24 -9.06 -1.40
CA GLN A 392 39.66 -10.28 -2.09
C GLN A 392 41.17 -10.50 -2.11
N ASN A 393 41.97 -9.50 -1.75
CA ASN A 393 43.43 -9.57 -1.72
C ASN A 393 44.01 -9.99 -0.35
N ILE A 394 43.12 -10.15 0.65
CA ILE A 394 43.53 -10.54 1.99
C ILE A 394 42.93 -11.91 2.30
N PHE A 395 43.80 -12.90 2.45
CA PHE A 395 43.39 -14.27 2.76
C PHE A 395 43.77 -14.62 4.21
N ILE A 396 42.86 -15.29 4.89
CA ILE A 396 43.04 -15.68 6.28
C ILE A 396 42.76 -17.18 6.40
N GLU A 397 43.72 -17.89 6.92
CA GLU A 397 43.64 -19.33 7.17
C GLU A 397 43.67 -19.57 8.68
N ARG A 398 42.74 -20.34 9.21
CA ARG A 398 42.70 -20.78 10.59
C ARG A 398 42.86 -22.28 10.63
N ILE A 399 44.04 -22.73 11.15
CA ILE A 399 44.41 -24.14 11.24
C ILE A 399 44.35 -24.57 12.70
N LYS A 400 43.64 -25.64 13.00
CA LYS A 400 43.62 -26.24 14.33
C LYS A 400 44.92 -26.99 14.54
N VAL A 401 45.64 -26.64 15.59
CA VAL A 401 46.81 -27.39 16.05
C VAL A 401 46.34 -28.56 16.92
N LYS A 402 47.09 -29.67 16.95
CA LYS A 402 46.72 -30.89 17.69
C LYS A 402 46.20 -30.60 19.09
N GLU A 403 45.09 -31.23 19.44
CA GLU A 403 44.50 -31.18 20.78
C GLU A 403 45.35 -31.95 21.77
N PHE A 404 45.67 -31.32 22.92
CA PHE A 404 46.15 -32.03 24.09
C PHE A 404 45.00 -32.14 25.09
N ASN A 405 44.38 -33.30 25.16
CA ASN A 405 43.38 -33.60 26.18
C ASN A 405 44.08 -34.15 27.41
N THR A 406 44.19 -33.39 28.47
CA THR A 406 44.64 -33.87 29.77
C THR A 406 43.45 -34.33 30.58
N HIS A 407 43.30 -35.66 30.72
CA HIS A 407 42.37 -36.23 31.67
C HIS A 407 42.96 -36.21 33.08
N LYS A 408 42.48 -35.38 33.97
CA LYS A 408 42.76 -35.47 35.40
C LYS A 408 41.76 -36.44 36.03
N LEU A 409 42.23 -37.65 36.35
CA LEU A 409 41.42 -38.78 36.86
C LEU A 409 40.75 -38.54 38.24
N LEU A 410 41.07 -37.46 38.96
CA LEU A 410 40.66 -37.26 40.35
C LEU A 410 39.73 -36.07 40.62
N SER A 411 39.35 -35.27 39.60
CA SER A 411 38.57 -34.05 39.85
C SER A 411 37.23 -33.96 39.13
N GLY A 412 36.80 -34.97 38.39
CA GLY A 412 35.50 -34.96 37.67
C GLY A 412 35.35 -33.90 36.52
N PHE A 413 36.39 -33.08 36.28
CA PHE A 413 36.40 -32.07 35.21
C PHE A 413 37.32 -32.51 34.08
N GLN A 414 36.82 -32.40 32.83
CA GLN A 414 37.57 -32.54 31.59
C GLN A 414 37.96 -31.17 31.08
N THR A 415 39.27 -30.91 30.94
CA THR A 415 39.77 -29.67 30.32
C THR A 415 40.26 -29.98 28.91
N ALA A 416 39.64 -29.42 27.91
CA ALA A 416 40.08 -29.46 26.52
C ALA A 416 40.75 -28.12 26.15
N SER A 417 42.03 -28.19 25.72
CA SER A 417 42.74 -27.02 25.21
C SER A 417 42.76 -27.03 23.69
N LEU A 418 42.14 -26.04 23.09
CA LEU A 418 42.07 -25.88 21.64
C LEU A 418 43.02 -24.78 21.18
N ASN A 419 44.06 -25.15 20.41
CA ASN A 419 45.02 -24.22 19.85
C ASN A 419 44.79 -24.06 18.35
N PHE A 420 44.85 -22.82 17.87
CA PHE A 420 44.70 -22.48 16.45
C PHE A 420 45.85 -21.58 16.00
N ASN A 421 46.38 -21.88 14.82
CA ASN A 421 47.26 -20.97 14.09
C ASN A 421 46.42 -20.16 13.10
N ILE A 422 46.58 -18.85 13.14
CA ILE A 422 45.97 -17.94 12.18
C ILE A 422 47.08 -17.41 11.27
N LYS A 423 46.97 -17.70 9.97
CA LYS A 423 47.85 -17.17 8.94
C LYS A 423 47.12 -16.09 8.17
N ILE A 424 47.77 -14.95 7.96
CA ILE A 424 47.26 -13.82 7.20
C ILE A 424 48.21 -13.60 6.02
N LEU A 425 47.64 -13.60 4.81
CA LEU A 425 48.34 -13.30 3.57
C LEU A 425 47.76 -12.01 2.97
N ASN A 426 48.62 -11.00 2.87
CA ASN A 426 48.31 -9.74 2.20
C ASN A 426 48.94 -9.73 0.81
N ASN A 427 48.13 -9.79 -0.25
CA ASN A 427 48.59 -9.72 -1.64
C ASN A 427 48.56 -8.28 -2.19
N LYS A 428 48.28 -7.27 -1.37
CA LYS A 428 48.38 -5.88 -1.77
C LYS A 428 49.81 -5.39 -1.76
N GLN A 429 50.10 -4.37 -2.58
CA GLN A 429 51.39 -3.70 -2.60
C GLN A 429 51.63 -2.79 -1.39
N LYS A 430 50.58 -2.48 -0.62
CA LYS A 430 50.63 -1.62 0.57
C LYS A 430 50.38 -2.42 1.85
N PRO A 431 51.07 -2.07 2.96
CA PRO A 431 50.77 -2.64 4.27
C PRO A 431 49.29 -2.30 4.64
N ILE A 432 48.69 -3.19 5.45
CA ILE A 432 47.33 -3.05 5.95
C ILE A 432 47.28 -2.92 7.45
#